data_ca2f8283d91ac7e1badd27260e05d69f
#
_entry.id   ca2f8283d91ac7e1badd27260e05d69f
#
_cell.length_a   1.000
_cell.length_b   1.000
_cell.length_c   1.000
_cell.angle_alpha   90.00
_cell.angle_beta   90.00
_cell.angle_gamma   90.00
#
_symmetry.space_group_name_H-M   'P 1'
#
loop_
_entity.id
_entity.type
_entity.pdbx_description
1 polymer ?
#
loop_
_entity_poly.entity_id
_entity_poly.type
_entity_poly.pdbx_seq_one_letter_code
_entity_poly.pdbx_strand_id
1 'polypeptide(L)'
;MPIFIASPIQRCGTTLIQRLLSSTPNTLIFGETVANDIHLLASLYQNKQLMLSGPHNAWREKQLQAVLGGNVNDWIPDLLPDTEQYMANFKGLLENYCAFYQAYAEQQEREQWGCKMPGWPIMQLSFLLQLLPDAKVIYIDRPLEDCVVSARTINLCLDEHSTQQFRQFYTFNKTHATQQLPADRTLWLDYQQITEAPTELIAQLEAFTAAQPIDPGVLDHRIGNYPQT
;
A
#
# COMPACT_ATOMS: atom_id res chain seq x y z
N MET A 1 -11.45 7.56 4.81
CA MET A 1 -10.55 7.65 3.62
C MET A 1 -9.16 7.17 4.04
N PRO A 2 -8.61 6.09 3.46
CA PRO A 2 -7.32 5.56 3.89
C PRO A 2 -6.14 6.41 3.41
N ILE A 3 -5.08 6.46 4.24
CA ILE A 3 -3.80 7.09 3.94
C ILE A 3 -2.74 5.99 3.82
N PHE A 4 -2.12 5.87 2.65
CA PHE A 4 -1.04 4.92 2.41
C PHE A 4 0.31 5.62 2.46
N ILE A 5 1.22 5.13 3.30
CA ILE A 5 2.60 5.64 3.35
C ILE A 5 3.48 4.62 2.63
N ALA A 6 4.11 5.05 1.55
CA ALA A 6 4.96 4.24 0.70
C ALA A 6 6.32 4.92 0.43
N SER A 7 7.24 4.16 -0.12
CA SER A 7 8.57 4.61 -0.51
C SER A 7 9.14 3.67 -1.58
N PRO A 8 10.19 4.06 -2.31
CA PRO A 8 10.82 3.19 -3.29
C PRO A 8 11.31 1.86 -2.70
N ILE A 9 11.80 1.91 -1.47
CA ILE A 9 12.38 0.76 -0.76
C ILE A 9 12.29 0.99 0.76
N GLN A 10 12.66 -0.01 1.54
CA GLN A 10 12.84 0.12 2.99
C GLN A 10 13.90 1.18 3.33
N ARG A 11 13.88 1.71 4.55
CA ARG A 11 14.84 2.68 5.12
C ARG A 11 14.70 4.12 4.61
N CYS A 12 13.58 4.44 3.96
CA CYS A 12 13.28 5.81 3.51
C CYS A 12 12.57 6.69 4.56
N GLY A 13 12.34 6.21 5.79
CA GLY A 13 11.70 7.03 6.84
C GLY A 13 10.20 6.86 6.99
N THR A 14 9.57 5.89 6.32
CA THR A 14 8.12 5.63 6.39
C THR A 14 7.61 5.43 7.82
N THR A 15 8.43 4.84 8.72
CA THR A 15 8.04 4.66 10.12
C THR A 15 7.98 5.98 10.88
N LEU A 16 8.83 6.95 10.54
CA LEU A 16 8.76 8.28 11.15
C LEU A 16 7.49 9.01 10.71
N ILE A 17 7.17 8.99 9.42
CA ILE A 17 5.91 9.56 8.90
C ILE A 17 4.70 8.89 9.56
N GLN A 18 4.72 7.56 9.72
CA GLN A 18 3.69 6.83 10.46
C GLN A 18 3.53 7.39 11.90
N ARG A 19 4.63 7.63 12.61
CA ARG A 19 4.60 8.13 14.00
C ARG A 19 4.11 9.58 14.07
N LEU A 20 4.54 10.44 13.15
CA LEU A 20 4.05 11.80 13.04
C LEU A 20 2.53 11.84 12.85
N LEU A 21 1.98 11.11 11.90
CA LEU A 21 0.54 11.07 11.68
C LEU A 21 -0.22 10.44 12.84
N SER A 22 0.31 9.37 13.45
CA SER A 22 -0.32 8.72 14.60
C SER A 22 -0.19 9.50 15.91
N SER A 23 0.61 10.56 15.97
CA SER A 23 0.67 11.47 17.13
C SER A 23 -0.55 12.39 17.21
N THR A 24 -1.27 12.54 16.09
CA THR A 24 -2.48 13.38 16.06
C THR A 24 -3.66 12.71 16.76
N PRO A 25 -4.60 13.49 17.30
CA PRO A 25 -5.79 12.93 17.95
C PRO A 25 -6.81 12.33 16.98
N ASN A 26 -6.67 12.57 15.67
CA ASN A 26 -7.68 12.19 14.68
C ASN A 26 -7.22 11.12 13.68
N THR A 27 -5.97 10.62 13.76
CA THR A 27 -5.44 9.69 12.75
C THR A 27 -4.75 8.48 13.38
N LEU A 28 -4.96 7.30 12.81
CA LEU A 28 -4.31 6.04 13.18
C LEU A 28 -3.70 5.37 11.97
N ILE A 29 -2.37 5.20 11.96
CA ILE A 29 -1.65 4.55 10.86
C ILE A 29 -1.13 3.17 11.29
N PHE A 30 -1.68 2.13 10.68
CA PHE A 30 -1.27 0.74 10.91
C PHE A 30 0.07 0.39 10.25
N GLY A 31 0.62 -0.75 10.62
CA GLY A 31 1.92 -1.22 10.14
C GLY A 31 1.86 -2.01 8.83
N GLU A 32 2.99 -2.64 8.54
CA GLU A 32 3.24 -3.36 7.28
C GLU A 32 2.35 -4.60 7.10
N THR A 33 1.95 -5.26 8.18
CA THR A 33 1.05 -6.42 8.11
C THR A 33 -0.28 -6.04 7.47
N VAL A 34 -0.91 -4.96 7.95
CA VAL A 34 -2.18 -4.46 7.38
C VAL A 34 -2.02 -4.05 5.92
N ALA A 35 -0.93 -3.34 5.61
CA ALA A 35 -0.64 -2.93 4.25
C ALA A 35 -0.41 -4.12 3.31
N ASN A 36 0.29 -5.16 3.79
CA ASN A 36 0.52 -6.39 3.03
C ASN A 36 -0.78 -7.16 2.76
N ASP A 37 -1.68 -7.24 3.73
CA ASP A 37 -2.98 -7.90 3.53
C ASP A 37 -3.83 -7.17 2.48
N ILE A 38 -3.89 -5.85 2.54
CA ILE A 38 -4.56 -5.00 1.53
C ILE A 38 -3.93 -5.23 0.14
N HIS A 39 -2.60 -5.27 0.08
CA HIS A 39 -1.85 -5.55 -1.13
C HIS A 39 -2.20 -6.93 -1.72
N LEU A 40 -2.26 -7.97 -0.89
CA LEU A 40 -2.61 -9.33 -1.32
C LEU A 40 -4.04 -9.42 -1.83
N LEU A 41 -5.00 -8.78 -1.16
CA LEU A 41 -6.40 -8.72 -1.61
C LEU A 41 -6.53 -8.01 -2.97
N ALA A 42 -5.87 -6.88 -3.14
CA ALA A 42 -5.85 -6.16 -4.42
C ALA A 42 -5.19 -6.99 -5.54
N SER A 43 -4.08 -7.68 -5.22
CA SER A 43 -3.39 -8.56 -6.17
C SER A 43 -4.25 -9.76 -6.55
N LEU A 44 -4.98 -10.34 -5.61
CA LEU A 44 -5.93 -11.42 -5.88
C LEU A 44 -7.03 -10.95 -6.84
N TYR A 45 -7.63 -9.78 -6.58
CA TYR A 45 -8.61 -9.18 -7.48
C TYR A 45 -8.04 -8.97 -8.89
N GLN A 46 -6.84 -8.39 -9.00
CA GLN A 46 -6.17 -8.16 -10.29
C GLN A 46 -5.93 -9.46 -11.07
N ASN A 47 -5.43 -10.48 -10.39
CA ASN A 47 -5.19 -11.79 -11.01
C ASN A 47 -6.48 -12.42 -11.53
N LYS A 48 -7.58 -12.32 -10.77
CA LYS A 48 -8.89 -12.80 -11.21
C LYS A 48 -9.43 -12.01 -12.38
N GLN A 49 -9.29 -10.69 -12.37
CA GLN A 49 -9.68 -9.83 -13.49
C GLN A 49 -8.93 -10.22 -14.78
N LEU A 50 -7.62 -10.42 -14.70
CA LEU A 50 -6.82 -10.86 -15.85
C LEU A 50 -7.23 -12.25 -16.34
N MET A 51 -7.49 -13.18 -15.44
CA MET A 51 -7.96 -14.54 -15.78
C MET A 51 -9.32 -14.50 -16.51
N LEU A 52 -10.21 -13.62 -16.09
CA LEU A 52 -11.57 -13.53 -16.61
C LEU A 52 -11.72 -12.58 -17.82
N SER A 53 -10.70 -11.76 -18.11
CA SER A 53 -10.70 -10.91 -19.31
C SER A 53 -10.34 -11.67 -20.61
N GLY A 54 -9.94 -12.92 -20.51
CA GLY A 54 -9.53 -13.74 -21.66
C GLY A 54 -10.72 -14.25 -22.49
N PRO A 55 -10.44 -14.76 -23.73
CA PRO A 55 -11.47 -15.22 -24.67
C PRO A 55 -12.29 -16.41 -24.15
N HIS A 56 -11.80 -17.12 -23.14
CA HIS A 56 -12.50 -18.25 -22.55
C HIS A 56 -13.62 -17.85 -21.58
N ASN A 57 -13.77 -16.57 -21.23
CA ASN A 57 -14.79 -16.16 -20.29
C ASN A 57 -16.22 -16.40 -20.80
N ALA A 58 -16.49 -16.06 -22.05
CA ALA A 58 -17.79 -16.31 -22.70
C ALA A 58 -18.13 -17.81 -22.75
N TRP A 59 -17.12 -18.68 -22.82
CA TRP A 59 -17.32 -20.13 -22.74
C TRP A 59 -17.69 -20.54 -21.30
N ARG A 60 -17.03 -20.02 -20.26
CA ARG A 60 -17.36 -20.31 -18.85
C ARG A 60 -18.80 -19.95 -18.51
N GLU A 61 -19.27 -18.80 -18.94
CA GLU A 61 -20.64 -18.35 -18.71
C GLU A 61 -21.68 -19.29 -19.34
N LYS A 62 -21.42 -19.77 -20.57
CA LYS A 62 -22.26 -20.77 -21.23
C LYS A 62 -22.27 -22.11 -20.50
N GLN A 63 -21.16 -22.51 -19.90
CA GLN A 63 -21.06 -23.76 -19.18
C GLN A 63 -21.95 -23.77 -17.92
N LEU A 64 -21.98 -22.69 -17.15
CA LEU A 64 -22.87 -22.57 -16.01
C LEU A 64 -24.34 -22.79 -16.43
N GLN A 65 -24.79 -22.13 -17.50
CA GLN A 65 -26.15 -22.27 -18.00
C GLN A 65 -26.45 -23.68 -18.52
N ALA A 66 -25.49 -24.32 -19.17
CA ALA A 66 -25.62 -25.71 -19.64
C ALA A 66 -25.81 -26.69 -18.46
N VAL A 67 -25.01 -26.54 -17.40
CA VAL A 67 -25.13 -27.37 -16.18
C VAL A 67 -26.46 -27.15 -15.47
N LEU A 68 -26.87 -25.91 -15.31
CA LEU A 68 -28.16 -25.56 -14.71
C LEU A 68 -29.33 -26.08 -15.55
N GLY A 69 -29.16 -26.20 -16.88
CA GLY A 69 -30.09 -26.82 -17.81
C GLY A 69 -30.07 -28.35 -17.84
N GLY A 70 -29.25 -29.01 -17.00
CA GLY A 70 -29.17 -30.46 -16.86
C GLY A 70 -28.13 -31.15 -17.76
N ASN A 71 -27.24 -30.41 -18.44
CA ASN A 71 -26.13 -30.99 -19.18
C ASN A 71 -25.02 -31.44 -18.22
N VAL A 72 -24.93 -32.74 -17.97
CA VAL A 72 -23.99 -33.33 -17.01
C VAL A 72 -22.84 -34.10 -17.69
N ASN A 73 -22.83 -34.17 -19.02
CA ASN A 73 -21.91 -34.98 -19.79
C ASN A 73 -20.66 -34.23 -20.27
N ASP A 74 -20.66 -32.90 -20.24
CA ASP A 74 -19.53 -32.12 -20.66
C ASP A 74 -18.51 -32.00 -19.53
N TRP A 75 -17.23 -32.14 -19.89
CA TRP A 75 -16.15 -31.85 -18.93
C TRP A 75 -16.01 -30.34 -18.70
N ILE A 76 -16.28 -29.92 -17.48
CA ILE A 76 -16.26 -28.50 -17.11
C ILE A 76 -15.27 -28.33 -15.96
N PRO A 77 -14.03 -27.86 -16.29
CA PRO A 77 -12.99 -27.73 -15.28
C PRO A 77 -13.25 -26.60 -14.29
N ASP A 78 -14.06 -25.61 -14.67
CA ASP A 78 -14.10 -24.29 -14.04
C ASP A 78 -15.54 -23.76 -14.02
N LEU A 79 -16.37 -24.35 -13.17
CA LEU A 79 -17.75 -23.89 -13.00
C LEU A 79 -17.78 -22.72 -12.04
N LEU A 80 -17.96 -21.51 -12.57
CA LEU A 80 -18.00 -20.28 -11.81
C LEU A 80 -19.40 -19.67 -11.80
N PRO A 81 -19.74 -18.89 -10.76
CA PRO A 81 -20.90 -17.99 -10.81
C PRO A 81 -20.78 -16.99 -11.96
N ASP A 82 -21.85 -16.24 -12.18
CA ASP A 82 -21.77 -15.06 -13.06
C ASP A 82 -20.50 -14.24 -12.79
N THR A 83 -19.82 -13.87 -13.87
CA THR A 83 -18.49 -13.22 -13.77
C THR A 83 -18.53 -11.89 -13.04
N GLU A 84 -19.59 -11.10 -13.26
CA GLU A 84 -19.75 -9.80 -12.59
C GLU A 84 -19.94 -9.99 -11.08
N GLN A 85 -20.81 -10.92 -10.67
CA GLN A 85 -21.04 -11.25 -9.26
C GLN A 85 -19.78 -11.83 -8.62
N TYR A 86 -19.06 -12.70 -9.33
CA TYR A 86 -17.80 -13.27 -8.85
C TYR A 86 -16.76 -12.19 -8.60
N MET A 87 -16.57 -11.25 -9.53
CA MET A 87 -15.64 -10.14 -9.39
C MET A 87 -16.08 -9.14 -8.31
N ALA A 88 -17.36 -8.83 -8.22
CA ALA A 88 -17.90 -7.97 -7.17
C ALA A 88 -17.63 -8.52 -5.77
N ASN A 89 -17.66 -9.85 -5.59
CA ASN A 89 -17.33 -10.47 -4.32
C ASN A 89 -15.86 -10.22 -3.91
N PHE A 90 -14.90 -10.32 -4.83
CA PHE A 90 -13.49 -9.99 -4.51
C PHE A 90 -13.28 -8.52 -4.20
N LYS A 91 -13.95 -7.63 -4.92
CA LYS A 91 -13.93 -6.20 -4.60
C LYS A 91 -14.51 -5.94 -3.21
N GLY A 92 -15.65 -6.56 -2.89
CA GLY A 92 -16.28 -6.49 -1.58
C GLY A 92 -15.39 -6.98 -0.44
N LEU A 93 -14.55 -8.01 -0.66
CA LEU A 93 -13.58 -8.45 0.34
C LEU A 93 -12.56 -7.35 0.68
N LEU A 94 -12.01 -6.66 -0.33
CA LEU A 94 -11.09 -5.55 -0.11
C LEU A 94 -11.79 -4.37 0.59
N GLU A 95 -12.98 -4.00 0.14
CA GLU A 95 -13.77 -2.92 0.73
C GLU A 95 -14.13 -3.21 2.19
N ASN A 96 -14.59 -4.43 2.50
CA ASN A 96 -14.90 -4.86 3.85
C ASN A 96 -13.66 -4.87 4.76
N TYR A 97 -12.51 -5.28 4.23
CA TYR A 97 -11.25 -5.24 4.96
C TYR A 97 -10.86 -3.81 5.32
N CYS A 98 -10.95 -2.89 4.39
CA CYS A 98 -10.72 -1.46 4.64
C CYS A 98 -11.73 -0.87 5.64
N ALA A 99 -13.01 -1.24 5.51
CA ALA A 99 -14.07 -0.81 6.42
C ALA A 99 -13.85 -1.28 7.85
N PHE A 100 -13.30 -2.48 8.06
CA PHE A 100 -12.92 -2.97 9.38
C PHE A 100 -11.90 -2.04 10.05
N TYR A 101 -10.86 -1.61 9.35
CA TYR A 101 -9.85 -0.71 9.91
C TYR A 101 -10.35 0.72 10.12
N GLN A 102 -11.26 1.19 9.27
CA GLN A 102 -11.96 2.45 9.50
C GLN A 102 -12.77 2.38 10.79
N ALA A 103 -13.62 1.35 10.96
CA ALA A 103 -14.42 1.16 12.16
C ALA A 103 -13.57 0.98 13.43
N TYR A 104 -12.42 0.28 13.31
CA TYR A 104 -11.49 0.14 14.43
C TYR A 104 -10.87 1.47 14.83
N ALA A 105 -10.47 2.30 13.85
CA ALA A 105 -9.94 3.63 14.13
C ALA A 105 -11.00 4.51 14.83
N GLU A 106 -12.24 4.47 14.36
CA GLU A 106 -13.38 5.19 14.99
C GLU A 106 -13.64 4.73 16.43
N GLN A 107 -13.51 3.44 16.72
CA GLN A 107 -13.58 2.92 18.11
C GLN A 107 -12.45 3.45 19.01
N GLN A 108 -11.32 3.85 18.40
CA GLN A 108 -10.20 4.49 19.09
C GLN A 108 -10.29 6.03 19.06
N GLU A 109 -11.48 6.56 18.77
CA GLU A 109 -11.72 8.02 18.63
C GLU A 109 -10.85 8.68 17.54
N ARG A 110 -10.53 7.93 16.46
CA ARG A 110 -9.75 8.41 15.31
C ARG A 110 -10.64 8.46 14.06
N GLU A 111 -10.74 9.63 13.45
CA GLU A 111 -11.57 9.85 12.25
C GLU A 111 -10.94 9.25 10.98
N GLN A 112 -9.62 9.16 10.98
CA GLN A 112 -8.83 8.73 9.82
C GLN A 112 -7.98 7.53 10.17
N TRP A 113 -7.78 6.69 9.16
CA TRP A 113 -6.87 5.57 9.25
C TRP A 113 -5.98 5.46 8.03
N GLY A 114 -4.94 4.68 8.14
CA GLY A 114 -4.06 4.34 7.03
C GLY A 114 -3.14 3.19 7.39
N CYS A 115 -2.22 2.89 6.49
CA CYS A 115 -1.16 1.92 6.74
C CYS A 115 0.12 2.29 5.99
N LYS A 116 1.24 1.71 6.43
CA LYS A 116 2.53 1.96 5.81
C LYS A 116 3.15 0.67 5.29
N MET A 117 3.74 0.75 4.10
CA MET A 117 4.53 -0.33 3.50
C MET A 117 5.71 0.27 2.72
N PRO A 118 6.92 0.23 3.29
CA PRO A 118 8.12 0.65 2.57
C PRO A 118 8.41 -0.33 1.43
N GLY A 119 8.75 0.18 0.27
CA GLY A 119 8.96 -0.65 -0.91
C GLY A 119 7.68 -1.30 -1.44
N TRP A 120 6.55 -0.62 -1.34
CA TRP A 120 5.33 -1.12 -1.98
C TRP A 120 5.55 -1.18 -3.49
N PRO A 121 5.33 -2.36 -4.14
CA PRO A 121 5.52 -2.47 -5.58
C PRO A 121 4.64 -1.46 -6.30
N ILE A 122 5.26 -0.55 -7.04
CA ILE A 122 4.59 0.66 -7.54
C ILE A 122 3.39 0.36 -8.45
N MET A 123 3.49 -0.66 -9.29
CA MET A 123 2.39 -1.06 -10.17
C MET A 123 1.17 -1.55 -9.39
N GLN A 124 1.41 -2.23 -8.28
CA GLN A 124 0.34 -2.76 -7.42
C GLN A 124 -0.26 -1.65 -6.54
N LEU A 125 0.56 -0.72 -6.04
CA LEU A 125 0.04 0.46 -5.35
C LEU A 125 -0.83 1.30 -6.30
N SER A 126 -0.40 1.54 -7.53
CA SER A 126 -1.19 2.22 -8.55
C SER A 126 -2.52 1.53 -8.82
N PHE A 127 -2.51 0.20 -8.95
CA PHE A 127 -3.73 -0.58 -9.12
C PHE A 127 -4.67 -0.47 -7.91
N LEU A 128 -4.14 -0.56 -6.70
CA LEU A 128 -4.92 -0.39 -5.47
C LEU A 128 -5.63 0.97 -5.43
N LEU A 129 -4.97 2.04 -5.88
CA LEU A 129 -5.56 3.39 -5.93
C LEU A 129 -6.68 3.52 -6.97
N GLN A 130 -6.74 2.65 -7.98
CA GLN A 130 -7.88 2.55 -8.90
C GLN A 130 -9.09 1.89 -8.22
N LEU A 131 -8.84 0.92 -7.33
CA LEU A 131 -9.89 0.25 -6.56
C LEU A 131 -10.40 1.10 -5.39
N LEU A 132 -9.56 1.97 -4.84
CA LEU A 132 -9.84 2.86 -3.72
C LEU A 132 -9.66 4.33 -4.15
N PRO A 133 -10.61 4.91 -4.88
CA PRO A 133 -10.45 6.23 -5.51
C PRO A 133 -10.26 7.37 -4.51
N ASP A 134 -10.74 7.20 -3.27
CA ASP A 134 -10.61 8.21 -2.22
C ASP A 134 -9.29 8.09 -1.42
N ALA A 135 -8.49 7.05 -1.65
CA ALA A 135 -7.24 6.85 -0.93
C ALA A 135 -6.20 7.90 -1.30
N LYS A 136 -5.43 8.34 -0.30
CA LYS A 136 -4.28 9.24 -0.45
C LYS A 136 -2.97 8.49 -0.24
N VAL A 137 -1.91 8.94 -0.90
CA VAL A 137 -0.55 8.37 -0.76
C VAL A 137 0.40 9.45 -0.27
N ILE A 138 1.22 9.09 0.71
CA ILE A 138 2.43 9.83 1.07
C ILE A 138 3.60 8.98 0.57
N TYR A 139 4.33 9.50 -0.39
CA TYR A 139 5.48 8.81 -0.99
C TYR A 139 6.76 9.51 -0.58
N ILE A 140 7.52 8.89 0.31
CA ILE A 140 8.77 9.44 0.81
C ILE A 140 9.97 8.79 0.13
N ASP A 141 10.83 9.61 -0.45
CA ASP A 141 12.07 9.21 -1.08
C ASP A 141 13.28 9.56 -0.20
N ARG A 142 14.34 8.78 -0.33
CA ARG A 142 15.64 8.98 0.32
C ARG A 142 16.73 8.53 -0.64
N PRO A 143 17.91 9.19 -0.68
CA PRO A 143 19.01 8.76 -1.52
C PRO A 143 19.34 7.27 -1.36
N LEU A 144 19.46 6.56 -2.48
CA LEU A 144 19.62 5.11 -2.52
C LEU A 144 20.78 4.61 -1.66
N GLU A 145 21.94 5.28 -1.73
CA GLU A 145 23.11 4.83 -0.98
C GLU A 145 22.92 4.97 0.54
N ASP A 146 22.19 5.96 0.99
CA ASP A 146 21.82 6.09 2.41
C ASP A 146 20.88 4.98 2.85
N CYS A 147 19.96 4.57 1.97
CA CYS A 147 19.09 3.42 2.21
C CYS A 147 19.90 2.13 2.30
N VAL A 148 20.88 1.92 1.39
CA VAL A 148 21.76 0.75 1.39
C VAL A 148 22.59 0.69 2.66
N VAL A 149 23.23 1.81 3.05
CA VAL A 149 24.00 1.88 4.30
C VAL A 149 23.12 1.51 5.50
N SER A 150 21.93 2.12 5.58
CA SER A 150 20.97 1.83 6.66
C SER A 150 20.43 0.40 6.63
N ALA A 151 20.24 -0.19 5.45
CA ALA A 151 19.77 -1.57 5.29
C ALA A 151 20.81 -2.59 5.76
N ARG A 152 22.09 -2.32 5.51
CA ARG A 152 23.18 -3.17 6.00
C ARG A 152 23.28 -3.22 7.53
N THR A 153 22.96 -2.14 8.22
CA THR A 153 22.99 -2.11 9.71
C THR A 153 21.95 -3.02 10.36
N ILE A 154 20.95 -3.45 9.62
CA ILE A 154 19.87 -4.34 10.11
C ILE A 154 19.79 -5.65 9.31
N ASN A 155 20.86 -6.01 8.62
CA ASN A 155 21.00 -7.26 7.89
C ASN A 155 19.95 -7.47 6.75
N LEU A 156 19.42 -6.41 6.15
CA LEU A 156 18.60 -6.51 4.95
C LEU A 156 19.43 -6.67 3.67
N CYS A 157 20.66 -6.17 3.66
CA CYS A 157 21.62 -6.31 2.57
C CYS A 157 22.86 -7.05 3.11
N LEU A 158 22.84 -8.39 3.10
CA LEU A 158 23.86 -9.23 3.68
C LEU A 158 25.10 -9.40 2.79
N ASP A 159 24.89 -9.36 1.47
CA ASP A 159 25.90 -9.59 0.45
C ASP A 159 25.67 -8.69 -0.77
N GLU A 160 26.53 -8.79 -1.78
CA GLU A 160 26.42 -8.00 -2.99
C GLU A 160 25.17 -8.37 -3.81
N HIS A 161 24.75 -9.62 -3.79
CA HIS A 161 23.55 -10.06 -4.52
C HIS A 161 22.29 -9.41 -3.95
N SER A 162 22.09 -9.50 -2.64
CA SER A 162 20.94 -8.85 -1.95
C SER A 162 20.99 -7.33 -2.07
N THR A 163 22.20 -6.73 -2.02
CA THR A 163 22.39 -5.30 -2.25
C THR A 163 21.98 -4.89 -3.67
N GLN A 164 22.34 -5.68 -4.68
CA GLN A 164 21.98 -5.41 -6.07
C GLN A 164 20.46 -5.54 -6.30
N GLN A 165 19.81 -6.55 -5.71
CA GLN A 165 18.35 -6.68 -5.77
C GLN A 165 17.66 -5.47 -5.12
N PHE A 166 18.15 -5.01 -3.96
CA PHE A 166 17.66 -3.83 -3.27
C PHE A 166 17.75 -2.58 -4.14
N ARG A 167 18.89 -2.38 -4.83
CA ARG A 167 19.09 -1.25 -5.75
C ARG A 167 18.18 -1.31 -6.97
N GLN A 168 18.02 -2.48 -7.56
CA GLN A 168 17.14 -2.67 -8.72
C GLN A 168 15.68 -2.36 -8.37
N PHE A 169 15.23 -2.85 -7.21
CA PHE A 169 13.86 -2.62 -6.75
C PHE A 169 13.60 -1.14 -6.44
N TYR A 170 14.54 -0.47 -5.75
CA TYR A 170 14.47 0.98 -5.53
C TYR A 170 14.38 1.74 -6.85
N THR A 171 15.29 1.45 -7.78
CA THR A 171 15.36 2.15 -9.08
C THR A 171 14.07 1.97 -9.87
N PHE A 172 13.55 0.75 -9.92
CA PHE A 172 12.30 0.45 -10.59
C PHE A 172 11.14 1.26 -9.98
N ASN A 173 10.93 1.16 -8.67
CA ASN A 173 9.83 1.85 -8.00
C ASN A 173 9.95 3.37 -8.15
N LYS A 174 11.14 3.95 -7.92
CA LYS A 174 11.36 5.39 -8.04
C LYS A 174 11.08 5.89 -9.45
N THR A 175 11.62 5.21 -10.47
CA THR A 175 11.48 5.62 -11.88
C THR A 175 10.01 5.64 -12.32
N HIS A 176 9.21 4.67 -11.85
CA HIS A 176 7.82 4.56 -12.28
C HIS A 176 6.84 5.32 -11.37
N ALA A 177 7.24 5.70 -10.16
CA ALA A 177 6.32 6.29 -9.19
C ALA A 177 5.60 7.54 -9.72
N THR A 178 6.32 8.48 -10.32
CA THR A 178 5.75 9.73 -10.85
C THR A 178 4.80 9.53 -12.03
N GLN A 179 4.94 8.41 -12.75
CA GLN A 179 4.07 8.07 -13.87
C GLN A 179 2.83 7.28 -13.43
N GLN A 180 2.95 6.51 -12.37
CA GLN A 180 1.93 5.57 -11.92
C GLN A 180 1.03 6.12 -10.82
N LEU A 181 1.53 7.02 -9.97
CA LEU A 181 0.75 7.57 -8.87
C LEU A 181 0.01 8.84 -9.30
N PRO A 182 -1.28 8.99 -8.92
CA PRO A 182 -2.06 10.16 -9.25
C PRO A 182 -1.55 11.40 -8.51
N ALA A 183 -1.21 12.46 -9.25
CA ALA A 183 -0.58 13.66 -8.71
C ALA A 183 -1.47 14.41 -7.69
N ASP A 184 -2.77 14.38 -7.90
CA ASP A 184 -3.78 15.03 -7.04
C ASP A 184 -4.00 14.32 -5.70
N ARG A 185 -3.56 13.07 -5.59
CA ARG A 185 -3.72 12.23 -4.40
C ARG A 185 -2.40 11.75 -3.82
N THR A 186 -1.27 12.29 -4.28
CA THR A 186 0.07 11.89 -3.82
C THR A 186 0.84 13.08 -3.28
N LEU A 187 1.23 13.00 -2.01
CA LEU A 187 2.20 13.91 -1.41
C LEU A 187 3.60 13.32 -1.56
N TRP A 188 4.48 14.05 -2.25
CA TRP A 188 5.87 13.69 -2.44
C TRP A 188 6.73 14.33 -1.38
N LEU A 189 7.50 13.52 -0.65
CA LEU A 189 8.40 13.98 0.39
C LEU A 189 9.84 13.55 0.12
N ASP A 190 10.78 14.42 0.42
CA ASP A 190 12.20 14.08 0.50
C ASP A 190 12.58 13.83 1.96
N TYR A 191 13.31 12.76 2.22
CA TYR A 191 13.80 12.43 3.55
C TYR A 191 14.63 13.55 4.19
N GLN A 192 15.34 14.35 3.39
CA GLN A 192 16.14 15.48 3.87
C GLN A 192 15.27 16.56 4.56
N GLN A 193 14.01 16.70 4.16
CA GLN A 193 13.07 17.63 4.80
C GLN A 193 12.89 17.34 6.31
N ILE A 194 13.08 16.08 6.74
CA ILE A 194 12.99 15.70 8.15
C ILE A 194 14.00 16.47 9.01
N THR A 195 15.20 16.72 8.48
CA THR A 195 16.28 17.37 9.21
C THR A 195 16.45 18.84 8.85
N GLU A 196 16.16 19.22 7.61
CA GLU A 196 16.44 20.56 7.08
C GLU A 196 15.23 21.49 7.20
N ALA A 197 14.02 20.96 7.09
CA ALA A 197 12.79 21.75 7.11
C ALA A 197 11.64 21.06 7.87
N PRO A 198 11.83 20.65 9.14
CA PRO A 198 10.86 19.84 9.88
C PRO A 198 9.50 20.54 10.06
N THR A 199 9.47 21.84 10.25
CA THR A 199 8.23 22.61 10.39
C THR A 199 7.44 22.61 9.07
N GLU A 200 8.11 22.75 7.95
CA GLU A 200 7.49 22.71 6.63
C GLU A 200 6.96 21.30 6.30
N LEU A 201 7.72 20.26 6.63
CA LEU A 201 7.28 18.87 6.50
C LEU A 201 5.98 18.63 7.28
N ILE A 202 5.89 19.06 8.53
CA ILE A 202 4.69 18.92 9.36
C ILE A 202 3.52 19.66 8.72
N ALA A 203 3.71 20.90 8.30
CA ALA A 203 2.66 21.69 7.66
C ALA A 203 2.15 21.04 6.36
N GLN A 204 3.03 20.45 5.56
CA GLN A 204 2.65 19.70 4.34
C GLN A 204 1.83 18.45 4.68
N LEU A 205 2.24 17.68 5.71
CA LEU A 205 1.51 16.51 6.17
C LEU A 205 0.11 16.88 6.65
N GLU A 206 -0.02 17.91 7.51
CA GLU A 206 -1.29 18.38 8.03
C GLU A 206 -2.23 18.87 6.92
N ALA A 207 -1.71 19.69 6.01
CA ALA A 207 -2.51 20.21 4.88
C ALA A 207 -3.00 19.10 3.95
N PHE A 208 -2.15 18.10 3.68
CA PHE A 208 -2.50 17.02 2.76
C PHE A 208 -3.46 16.01 3.40
N THR A 209 -3.24 15.63 4.65
CA THR A 209 -4.00 14.55 5.30
C THR A 209 -5.16 15.03 6.13
N ALA A 210 -5.17 16.30 6.56
CA ALA A 210 -6.01 16.85 7.62
C ALA A 210 -5.77 16.16 9.00
N ALA A 211 -4.63 15.48 9.17
CA ALA A 211 -4.18 14.93 10.44
C ALA A 211 -3.53 16.04 11.28
N GLN A 212 -4.22 16.54 12.31
CA GLN A 212 -3.73 17.69 13.08
C GLN A 212 -4.28 17.74 14.52
N PRO A 213 -3.51 18.37 15.44
CA PRO A 213 -2.14 18.82 15.26
C PRO A 213 -1.15 17.65 15.31
N ILE A 214 -0.10 17.71 14.50
CA ILE A 214 1.02 16.76 14.58
C ILE A 214 1.97 17.21 15.70
N ASP A 215 2.38 16.28 16.57
CA ASP A 215 3.36 16.53 17.63
C ASP A 215 4.78 16.58 17.03
N PRO A 216 5.44 17.77 17.00
CA PRO A 216 6.80 17.89 16.51
C PRO A 216 7.82 17.15 17.41
N GLY A 217 7.50 16.89 18.68
CA GLY A 217 8.37 16.15 19.60
C GLY A 217 8.66 14.72 19.14
N VAL A 218 7.86 14.18 18.21
CA VAL A 218 8.16 12.89 17.57
C VAL A 218 9.49 12.91 16.82
N LEU A 219 9.93 14.06 16.31
CA LEU A 219 11.19 14.22 15.57
C LEU A 219 12.43 14.13 16.48
N ASP A 220 12.27 14.39 17.77
CA ASP A 220 13.37 14.29 18.76
C ASP A 220 13.71 12.84 19.09
N HIS A 221 12.88 11.89 18.71
CA HIS A 221 13.05 10.49 18.99
C HIS A 221 13.66 9.73 17.80
N ARG A 222 14.79 9.07 18.00
CA ARG A 222 15.35 8.15 17.01
C ARG A 222 14.50 6.89 16.93
N ILE A 223 13.69 6.78 15.87
CA ILE A 223 12.85 5.60 15.62
C ILE A 223 13.72 4.48 15.04
N GLY A 224 13.67 3.29 15.67
CA GLY A 224 14.42 2.12 15.21
C GLY A 224 15.74 1.86 15.93
N ASN A 225 15.82 2.18 17.23
CA ASN A 225 16.85 1.62 18.09
C ASN A 225 16.59 0.12 18.23
N TYR A 226 17.16 -0.67 17.32
CA TYR A 226 17.23 -2.12 17.52
C TYR A 226 18.26 -2.40 18.62
N PRO A 227 17.95 -3.25 19.63
CA PRO A 227 18.99 -3.70 20.55
C PRO A 227 20.11 -4.32 19.73
N GLN A 228 21.33 -3.88 19.97
CA GLN A 228 22.51 -4.55 19.41
C GLN A 228 22.57 -5.93 20.08
N THR A 229 22.23 -6.96 19.30
CA THR A 229 22.43 -8.37 19.69
C THR A 229 23.86 -8.76 19.49
#